data_747762b0d4540f76fa5d6f4b87dadc0a
#
_entry.id   747762b0d4540f76fa5d6f4b87dadc0a
#
_cell.length_a   1.000
_cell.length_b   1.000
_cell.length_c   1.000
_cell.angle_alpha   90.00
_cell.angle_beta   90.00
_cell.angle_gamma   90.00
#
_symmetry.space_group_name_H-M   'P 1'
#
loop_
_entity.id
_entity.type
_entity.pdbx_description
1 polymer ?
#
loop_
_entity_poly.entity_id
_entity_poly.type
_entity_poly.pdbx_seq_one_letter_code
_entity_poly.pdbx_strand_id
1 'polypeptide(L)'
;MTDEQQDEQFYRDTEGVAFPKLNDHQLSLLEPLGERRLVERGDLVYKAGQRDLGLTILLRGEIEAFEQRDDSEQILATAHERDFIGDVAMLQGTSALASARVTSPDAEILYIPAVEMRRALAEIPGVSKTIVDALIMRRRRIRRDREFAGMRVLASRDARDGHQLDDFLDKNRIPHRLVEVESEQGQALTDRFHLTSRDLPVLITPGGRRLRQPSLREVAREAGLLRSLAEENESEIFSDLTIVGAGPAGLAAAVYAASEGLNTVVWKVTPRADKLVPPR
;
A
#
# COMPACT_ATOMS: atom_id res chain seq x y z
N MET A 1 -28.83 14.38 4.49
CA MET A 1 -27.47 14.50 3.94
C MET A 1 -27.31 13.38 2.95
N THR A 2 -26.99 13.69 1.71
CA THR A 2 -26.74 12.66 0.68
C THR A 2 -25.37 12.00 0.96
N ASP A 3 -25.15 10.79 0.42
CA ASP A 3 -23.85 10.10 0.55
C ASP A 3 -22.68 10.99 0.08
N GLU A 4 -22.89 11.75 -1.00
CA GLU A 4 -21.93 12.68 -1.57
C GLU A 4 -21.56 13.83 -0.58
N GLN A 5 -22.55 14.39 0.10
CA GLN A 5 -22.34 15.41 1.13
C GLN A 5 -21.58 14.87 2.34
N GLN A 6 -21.81 13.58 2.68
CA GLN A 6 -21.07 12.91 3.76
C GLN A 6 -19.62 12.65 3.38
N ASP A 7 -19.37 12.32 2.10
CA ASP A 7 -18.01 12.13 1.58
C ASP A 7 -17.25 13.45 1.56
N GLU A 8 -17.82 14.51 1.04
CA GLU A 8 -17.19 15.85 1.05
C GLU A 8 -16.87 16.34 2.48
N GLN A 9 -17.78 16.13 3.41
CA GLN A 9 -17.55 16.50 4.80
C GLN A 9 -16.41 15.70 5.40
N PHE A 10 -16.36 14.37 5.16
CA PHE A 10 -15.29 13.51 5.61
C PHE A 10 -13.93 13.96 5.08
N TYR A 11 -13.83 14.30 3.78
CA TYR A 11 -12.58 14.77 3.20
C TYR A 11 -12.12 16.08 3.81
N ARG A 12 -13.02 17.03 4.06
CA ARG A 12 -12.71 18.28 4.77
C ARG A 12 -12.22 18.06 6.18
N ASP A 13 -12.94 17.26 6.97
CA ASP A 13 -12.64 17.03 8.38
C ASP A 13 -11.33 16.28 8.60
N THR A 14 -10.90 15.50 7.60
CA THR A 14 -9.70 14.66 7.69
C THR A 14 -8.48 15.24 6.99
N GLU A 15 -8.59 16.39 6.31
CA GLU A 15 -7.51 17.00 5.53
C GLU A 15 -6.25 17.25 6.36
N GLY A 16 -6.39 17.94 7.49
CA GLY A 16 -5.26 18.25 8.36
C GLY A 16 -4.59 17.05 9.02
N VAL A 17 -5.32 15.93 9.13
CA VAL A 17 -4.75 14.67 9.64
C VAL A 17 -4.07 13.89 8.52
N ALA A 18 -4.65 13.89 7.34
CA ALA A 18 -4.11 13.18 6.18
C ALA A 18 -2.86 13.85 5.60
N PHE A 19 -2.80 15.18 5.65
CA PHE A 19 -1.72 15.99 5.07
C PHE A 19 -1.16 17.00 6.09
N PRO A 20 -0.60 16.51 7.23
CA PRO A 20 0.01 17.39 8.22
C PRO A 20 1.35 17.90 7.70
N LYS A 21 1.66 19.17 7.96
CA LYS A 21 3.00 19.71 7.73
C LYS A 21 3.92 19.40 8.89
N LEU A 22 5.12 18.95 8.57
CA LEU A 22 6.16 18.72 9.57
C LEU A 22 6.69 20.05 10.09
N ASN A 23 6.81 20.16 11.41
CA ASN A 23 7.44 21.33 12.03
C ASN A 23 8.97 21.22 12.06
N ASP A 24 9.66 22.32 12.39
CA ASP A 24 11.13 22.38 12.37
C ASP A 24 11.77 21.34 13.30
N HIS A 25 11.16 21.07 14.45
CA HIS A 25 11.66 20.06 15.36
C HIS A 25 11.54 18.64 14.77
N GLN A 26 10.41 18.31 14.15
CA GLN A 26 10.21 17.01 13.50
C GLN A 26 11.18 16.83 12.32
N LEU A 27 11.39 17.88 11.52
CA LEU A 27 12.34 17.87 10.41
C LEU A 27 13.77 17.64 10.93
N SER A 28 14.19 18.35 11.99
CA SER A 28 15.54 18.21 12.55
C SER A 28 15.82 16.79 13.10
N LEU A 29 14.79 16.08 13.56
CA LEU A 29 14.90 14.69 14.01
C LEU A 29 14.98 13.69 12.85
N LEU A 30 14.35 14.01 11.71
CA LEU A 30 14.30 13.16 10.54
C LEU A 30 15.48 13.36 9.58
N GLU A 31 16.04 14.55 9.55
CA GLU A 31 17.13 14.91 8.62
C GLU A 31 18.35 14.00 8.70
N PRO A 32 18.83 13.58 9.89
CA PRO A 32 19.97 12.67 10.02
C PRO A 32 19.70 11.24 9.50
N LEU A 33 18.45 10.88 9.26
CA LEU A 33 18.02 9.54 8.86
C LEU A 33 17.87 9.40 7.35
N GLY A 34 17.99 10.50 6.61
CA GLY A 34 17.74 10.54 5.17
C GLY A 34 18.86 11.22 4.39
N GLU A 35 18.66 11.25 3.10
CA GLU A 35 19.53 11.86 2.12
C GLU A 35 18.79 12.98 1.40
N ARG A 36 19.39 14.18 1.35
CA ARG A 36 18.86 15.27 0.53
C ARG A 36 19.19 15.02 -0.94
N ARG A 37 18.19 15.16 -1.79
CA ARG A 37 18.30 14.99 -3.24
C ARG A 37 17.66 16.15 -3.96
N LEU A 38 18.36 16.65 -4.97
CA LEU A 38 17.76 17.54 -5.97
C LEU A 38 17.11 16.67 -7.04
N VAL A 39 15.88 17.01 -7.39
CA VAL A 39 15.07 16.29 -8.37
C VAL A 39 14.42 17.27 -9.33
N GLU A 40 14.23 16.84 -10.57
CA GLU A 40 13.74 17.69 -11.65
C GLU A 40 12.28 17.39 -11.97
N ARG A 41 11.63 18.31 -12.69
CA ARG A 41 10.27 18.13 -13.17
C ARG A 41 10.16 16.85 -14.01
N GLY A 42 9.21 16.00 -13.66
CA GLY A 42 8.93 14.73 -14.34
C GLY A 42 9.62 13.54 -13.68
N ASP A 43 10.58 13.75 -12.76
CA ASP A 43 11.18 12.67 -12.02
C ASP A 43 10.14 11.94 -11.19
N LEU A 44 10.19 10.60 -11.24
CA LEU A 44 9.33 9.76 -10.43
C LEU A 44 9.99 9.51 -9.07
N VAL A 45 9.29 9.95 -8.03
CA VAL A 45 9.68 9.69 -6.64
C VAL A 45 9.49 8.20 -6.32
N TYR A 46 8.37 7.63 -6.76
CA TYR A 46 8.10 6.20 -6.78
C TYR A 46 6.99 5.85 -7.78
N LYS A 47 6.87 4.57 -8.11
CA LYS A 47 5.86 4.02 -9.04
C LYS A 47 4.85 3.14 -8.31
N ALA A 48 3.61 3.13 -8.80
CA ALA A 48 2.61 2.14 -8.43
C ALA A 48 3.15 0.72 -8.61
N GLY A 49 2.91 -0.16 -7.65
CA GLY A 49 3.45 -1.53 -7.63
C GLY A 49 4.88 -1.64 -7.07
N GLN A 50 5.59 -0.54 -6.87
CA GLN A 50 6.93 -0.55 -6.24
C GLN A 50 6.84 -0.95 -4.77
N ARG A 51 7.82 -1.71 -4.29
CA ARG A 51 7.98 -2.15 -2.91
C ARG A 51 9.13 -1.42 -2.23
N ASP A 52 9.25 -1.63 -0.92
CA ASP A 52 10.33 -1.07 -0.10
C ASP A 52 10.46 0.46 -0.22
N LEU A 53 9.31 1.11 -0.22
CA LEU A 53 9.23 2.55 -0.30
C LEU A 53 9.76 3.20 0.98
N GLY A 54 10.63 4.17 0.80
CA GLY A 54 11.00 5.12 1.85
C GLY A 54 9.97 6.22 2.02
N LEU A 55 10.17 7.05 3.05
CA LEU A 55 9.45 8.31 3.21
C LEU A 55 10.17 9.40 2.44
N THR A 56 9.43 10.17 1.66
CA THR A 56 9.95 11.35 0.97
C THR A 56 9.34 12.60 1.59
N ILE A 57 10.16 13.48 2.13
CA ILE A 57 9.76 14.78 2.66
C ILE A 57 10.14 15.85 1.64
N LEU A 58 9.20 16.70 1.32
CA LEU A 58 9.43 17.79 0.38
C LEU A 58 10.00 19.00 1.12
N LEU A 59 11.24 19.34 0.83
CA LEU A 59 11.93 20.51 1.40
C LEU A 59 11.66 21.77 0.57
N ARG A 60 11.52 21.61 -0.75
CA ARG A 60 11.19 22.70 -1.69
C ARG A 60 10.57 22.13 -2.96
N GLY A 61 9.61 22.84 -3.55
CA GLY A 61 8.97 22.46 -4.81
C GLY A 61 7.60 21.86 -4.63
N GLU A 62 7.19 21.01 -5.57
CA GLU A 62 5.87 20.38 -5.61
C GLU A 62 5.95 18.97 -6.18
N ILE A 63 5.19 18.06 -5.58
CA ILE A 63 5.08 16.65 -6.00
C ILE A 63 3.61 16.27 -6.04
N GLU A 64 3.18 15.61 -7.11
CA GLU A 64 1.86 15.02 -7.24
C GLU A 64 1.89 13.51 -7.04
N ALA A 65 0.99 13.01 -6.20
CA ALA A 65 0.64 11.58 -6.16
C ALA A 65 -0.53 11.35 -7.11
N PHE A 66 -0.42 10.36 -7.99
CA PHE A 66 -1.42 10.08 -9.01
C PHE A 66 -1.66 8.59 -9.21
N GLU A 67 -2.86 8.26 -9.63
CA GLU A 67 -3.24 6.94 -10.12
C GLU A 67 -3.28 6.98 -11.65
N GLN A 68 -2.60 6.01 -12.29
CA GLN A 68 -2.71 5.83 -13.72
C GLN A 68 -4.03 5.11 -14.02
N ARG A 69 -4.94 5.78 -14.66
CA ARG A 69 -6.14 5.21 -15.26
C ARG A 69 -5.90 4.89 -16.72
N ASP A 70 -6.85 4.24 -17.32
CA ASP A 70 -6.73 3.70 -18.67
C ASP A 70 -6.19 4.71 -19.69
N ASP A 71 -6.78 5.88 -19.82
CA ASP A 71 -6.37 6.93 -20.77
C ASP A 71 -6.14 8.30 -20.08
N SER A 72 -6.12 8.32 -18.75
CA SER A 72 -5.98 9.53 -17.96
C SER A 72 -5.21 9.27 -16.68
N GLU A 73 -4.80 10.33 -16.04
CA GLU A 73 -4.23 10.29 -14.70
C GLU A 73 -5.20 10.97 -13.74
N GLN A 74 -5.43 10.36 -12.60
CA GLN A 74 -6.14 10.99 -11.51
C GLN A 74 -5.15 11.46 -10.47
N ILE A 75 -5.14 12.76 -10.21
CA ILE A 75 -4.36 13.32 -9.11
C ILE A 75 -5.07 13.00 -7.79
N LEU A 76 -4.36 12.35 -6.89
CA LEU A 76 -4.85 11.94 -5.58
C LEU A 76 -4.49 12.96 -4.50
N ALA A 77 -3.31 13.57 -4.61
CA ALA A 77 -2.83 14.58 -3.70
C ALA A 77 -1.68 15.37 -4.32
N THR A 78 -1.54 16.63 -3.92
CA THR A 78 -0.39 17.47 -4.22
C THR A 78 0.33 17.80 -2.92
N ALA A 79 1.62 17.52 -2.86
CA ALA A 79 2.47 17.82 -1.73
C ALA A 79 3.27 19.08 -1.99
N HIS A 80 3.36 19.93 -0.98
CA HIS A 80 4.11 21.16 -0.96
C HIS A 80 5.20 21.12 0.11
N GLU A 81 5.94 22.18 0.26
CA GLU A 81 7.00 22.30 1.28
C GLU A 81 6.52 21.86 2.66
N ARG A 82 7.32 21.03 3.33
CA ARG A 82 7.08 20.38 4.63
C ARG A 82 6.01 19.28 4.64
N ASP A 83 5.43 18.98 3.49
CA ASP A 83 4.64 17.78 3.35
C ASP A 83 5.55 16.57 3.16
N PHE A 84 5.00 15.40 3.38
CA PHE A 84 5.69 14.16 3.08
C PHE A 84 4.82 13.26 2.21
N ILE A 85 5.49 12.48 1.39
CA ILE A 85 4.86 11.47 0.53
C ILE A 85 5.29 10.09 1.02
N GLY A 86 4.33 9.20 1.07
CA GLY A 86 4.50 7.81 1.47
C GLY A 86 3.14 7.14 1.59
N ASP A 87 3.15 5.83 1.59
CA ASP A 87 1.97 4.97 1.79
C ASP A 87 2.19 4.07 3.00
N VAL A 88 1.11 3.54 3.55
CA VAL A 88 1.14 2.44 4.54
C VAL A 88 1.95 1.24 4.02
N ALA A 89 2.05 1.08 2.71
CA ALA A 89 2.94 0.12 2.05
C ALA A 89 4.39 0.19 2.58
N MET A 90 4.90 1.38 2.87
CA MET A 90 6.22 1.61 3.46
C MET A 90 6.37 0.91 4.82
N LEU A 91 5.31 0.92 5.65
CA LEU A 91 5.31 0.31 6.98
C LEU A 91 5.15 -1.22 6.92
N GLN A 92 4.36 -1.69 5.98
CA GLN A 92 3.96 -3.09 5.84
C GLN A 92 4.83 -3.87 4.84
N GLY A 93 5.66 -3.19 4.04
CA GLY A 93 6.41 -3.79 2.95
C GLY A 93 5.52 -4.28 1.80
N THR A 94 4.29 -3.74 1.68
CA THR A 94 3.38 -4.02 0.56
C THR A 94 3.70 -3.13 -0.64
N SER A 95 3.03 -3.34 -1.76
CA SER A 95 3.23 -2.53 -2.96
C SER A 95 2.52 -1.18 -2.88
N ALA A 96 3.13 -0.13 -3.46
CA ALA A 96 2.51 1.18 -3.61
C ALA A 96 1.25 1.11 -4.47
N LEU A 97 0.21 1.84 -4.07
CA LEU A 97 -1.06 1.91 -4.79
C LEU A 97 -1.06 2.97 -5.88
N ALA A 98 -0.26 4.01 -5.71
CA ALA A 98 -0.16 5.16 -6.61
C ALA A 98 1.29 5.41 -7.00
N SER A 99 1.49 6.27 -7.99
CA SER A 99 2.79 6.83 -8.35
C SER A 99 2.93 8.24 -7.81
N ALA A 100 4.15 8.75 -7.69
CA ALA A 100 4.41 10.14 -7.36
C ALA A 100 5.49 10.74 -8.26
N ARG A 101 5.27 11.97 -8.73
CA ARG A 101 6.20 12.69 -9.61
C ARG A 101 6.39 14.14 -9.18
N VAL A 102 7.53 14.68 -9.52
CA VAL A 102 7.87 16.09 -9.34
C VAL A 102 7.17 16.92 -10.41
N THR A 103 6.50 18.01 -10.02
CA THR A 103 5.80 18.91 -10.94
C THR A 103 6.45 20.30 -11.04
N SER A 104 7.22 20.70 -10.04
CA SER A 104 8.00 21.96 -10.08
C SER A 104 9.31 21.79 -10.86
N PRO A 105 9.87 22.86 -11.43
CA PRO A 105 11.14 22.81 -12.17
C PRO A 105 12.31 22.32 -11.34
N ASP A 106 12.40 22.81 -10.11
CA ASP A 106 13.46 22.49 -9.16
C ASP A 106 12.83 22.08 -7.84
N ALA A 107 13.05 20.85 -7.43
CA ALA A 107 12.58 20.37 -6.14
C ALA A 107 13.75 19.82 -5.32
N GLU A 108 13.66 19.95 -4.02
CA GLU A 108 14.57 19.35 -3.05
C GLU A 108 13.76 18.45 -2.12
N ILE A 109 14.19 17.21 -2.02
CA ILE A 109 13.57 16.21 -1.17
C ILE A 109 14.55 15.67 -0.14
N LEU A 110 14.03 15.25 1.01
CA LEU A 110 14.72 14.38 1.95
C LEU A 110 14.13 12.97 1.81
N TYR A 111 14.92 12.05 1.29
CA TYR A 111 14.52 10.65 1.16
C TYR A 111 15.04 9.84 2.34
N ILE A 112 14.13 9.21 3.09
CA ILE A 112 14.44 8.37 4.24
C ILE A 112 14.11 6.91 3.86
N PRO A 113 15.09 6.01 3.84
CA PRO A 113 14.87 4.60 3.54
C PRO A 113 13.83 3.95 4.49
N ALA A 114 13.08 2.97 4.00
CA ALA A 114 12.02 2.31 4.78
C ALA A 114 12.53 1.71 6.11
N VAL A 115 13.76 1.19 6.13
CA VAL A 115 14.37 0.62 7.34
C VAL A 115 14.60 1.71 8.40
N GLU A 116 15.20 2.84 8.00
CA GLU A 116 15.46 3.98 8.89
C GLU A 116 14.14 4.60 9.38
N MET A 117 13.15 4.68 8.49
CA MET A 117 11.84 5.21 8.87
C MET A 117 11.14 4.30 9.89
N ARG A 118 11.16 2.99 9.71
CA ARG A 118 10.58 2.05 10.70
C ARG A 118 11.26 2.18 12.06
N ARG A 119 12.59 2.35 12.09
CA ARG A 119 13.31 2.62 13.33
C ARG A 119 12.90 3.95 13.98
N ALA A 120 12.83 5.03 13.21
CA ALA A 120 12.37 6.33 13.70
C ALA A 120 10.96 6.30 14.28
N LEU A 121 10.05 5.56 13.65
CA LEU A 121 8.68 5.40 14.14
C LEU A 121 8.62 4.64 15.48
N ALA A 122 9.56 3.76 15.77
CA ALA A 122 9.65 3.08 17.05
C ALA A 122 10.28 3.95 18.14
N GLU A 123 11.25 4.79 17.79
CA GLU A 123 12.11 5.52 18.73
C GLU A 123 11.70 6.98 18.97
N ILE A 124 10.95 7.61 18.03
CA ILE A 124 10.62 9.05 18.07
C ILE A 124 9.09 9.25 18.12
N PRO A 125 8.46 9.25 19.33
CA PRO A 125 6.99 9.28 19.46
C PRO A 125 6.31 10.46 18.77
N GLY A 126 6.90 11.66 18.82
CA GLY A 126 6.33 12.88 18.21
C GLY A 126 6.28 12.82 16.67
N VAL A 127 7.25 12.17 16.04
CA VAL A 127 7.29 11.89 14.61
C VAL A 127 6.35 10.74 14.28
N SER A 128 6.44 9.66 15.06
CA SER A 128 5.65 8.45 14.89
C SER A 128 4.15 8.74 14.80
N LYS A 129 3.62 9.46 15.79
CA LYS A 129 2.19 9.80 15.80
C LYS A 129 1.75 10.55 14.55
N THR A 130 2.47 11.61 14.17
CA THR A 130 2.13 12.44 13.02
C THR A 130 2.10 11.63 11.72
N ILE A 131 3.14 10.84 11.48
CA ILE A 131 3.28 10.10 10.22
C ILE A 131 2.32 8.92 10.16
N VAL A 132 2.18 8.15 11.23
CA VAL A 132 1.30 6.97 11.25
C VAL A 132 -0.17 7.40 11.11
N ASP A 133 -0.61 8.43 11.84
CA ASP A 133 -1.97 8.94 11.75
C ASP A 133 -2.29 9.44 10.32
N ALA A 134 -1.34 10.15 9.70
CA ALA A 134 -1.49 10.62 8.33
C ALA A 134 -1.60 9.47 7.33
N LEU A 135 -0.72 8.48 7.39
CA LEU A 135 -0.73 7.34 6.47
C LEU A 135 -2.00 6.51 6.62
N ILE A 136 -2.47 6.27 7.85
CA ILE A 136 -3.73 5.57 8.13
C ILE A 136 -4.91 6.37 7.54
N MET A 137 -4.91 7.70 7.74
CA MET A 137 -5.99 8.54 7.24
C MET A 137 -6.00 8.60 5.71
N ARG A 138 -4.83 8.75 5.05
CA ARG A 138 -4.72 8.66 3.59
C ARG A 138 -5.30 7.35 3.06
N ARG A 139 -4.98 6.23 3.70
CA ARG A 139 -5.54 4.93 3.31
C ARG A 139 -7.05 4.83 3.48
N ARG A 140 -7.60 5.46 4.54
CA ARG A 140 -9.05 5.55 4.73
C ARG A 140 -9.71 6.38 3.62
N ARG A 141 -9.10 7.51 3.25
CA ARG A 141 -9.58 8.38 2.16
C ARG A 141 -9.59 7.61 0.83
N ILE A 142 -8.50 6.97 0.47
CA ILE A 142 -8.40 6.13 -0.73
C ILE A 142 -9.49 5.04 -0.76
N ARG A 143 -9.72 4.34 0.35
CA ARG A 143 -10.76 3.31 0.41
C ARG A 143 -12.18 3.86 0.29
N ARG A 144 -12.40 5.09 0.69
CA ARG A 144 -13.69 5.77 0.58
C ARG A 144 -13.92 6.37 -0.80
N ASP A 145 -12.85 6.70 -1.50
CA ASP A 145 -12.91 7.22 -2.85
C ASP A 145 -13.46 6.13 -3.80
N ARG A 146 -14.70 6.33 -4.24
CA ARG A 146 -15.38 5.40 -5.15
C ARG A 146 -14.75 5.35 -6.53
N GLU A 147 -13.95 6.34 -6.87
CA GLU A 147 -13.26 6.42 -8.14
C GLU A 147 -11.87 5.78 -8.10
N PHE A 148 -11.25 5.66 -6.91
CA PHE A 148 -9.95 5.02 -6.79
C PHE A 148 -10.04 3.52 -7.07
N ALA A 149 -9.31 3.05 -8.07
CA ALA A 149 -9.40 1.67 -8.51
C ALA A 149 -8.51 0.72 -7.70
N GLY A 150 -7.33 1.15 -7.25
CA GLY A 150 -6.37 0.26 -6.61
C GLY A 150 -6.10 -0.98 -7.46
N MET A 151 -6.24 -2.17 -6.84
CA MET A 151 -6.34 -3.42 -7.60
C MET A 151 -7.77 -3.60 -8.12
N ARG A 152 -7.92 -4.17 -9.32
CA ARG A 152 -9.22 -4.50 -9.90
C ARG A 152 -9.31 -6.01 -10.11
N VAL A 153 -10.35 -6.61 -9.58
CA VAL A 153 -10.70 -8.01 -9.83
C VAL A 153 -11.82 -8.01 -10.87
N LEU A 154 -11.53 -8.39 -12.10
CA LEU A 154 -12.53 -8.54 -13.15
C LEU A 154 -13.05 -9.99 -13.15
N ALA A 155 -14.34 -10.18 -12.88
CA ALA A 155 -14.95 -11.48 -12.78
C ALA A 155 -16.43 -11.44 -13.22
N SER A 156 -17.00 -12.58 -13.59
CA SER A 156 -18.45 -12.69 -13.75
C SER A 156 -19.13 -12.62 -12.39
N ARG A 157 -20.35 -12.07 -12.36
CA ARG A 157 -21.13 -11.84 -11.12
C ARG A 157 -21.25 -13.09 -10.25
N ASP A 158 -21.45 -14.25 -10.82
CA ASP A 158 -21.67 -15.50 -10.10
C ASP A 158 -20.42 -16.37 -9.97
N ALA A 159 -19.24 -15.85 -10.40
CA ALA A 159 -18.00 -16.60 -10.39
C ALA A 159 -17.42 -16.73 -8.99
N ARG A 160 -17.42 -17.94 -8.44
CA ARG A 160 -16.88 -18.24 -7.09
C ARG A 160 -15.44 -17.78 -6.92
N ASP A 161 -14.63 -17.98 -7.95
CA ASP A 161 -13.19 -17.65 -7.89
C ASP A 161 -12.98 -16.13 -7.83
N GLY A 162 -13.83 -15.33 -8.51
CA GLY A 162 -13.83 -13.87 -8.40
C GLY A 162 -14.10 -13.40 -6.98
N HIS A 163 -15.14 -13.95 -6.34
CA HIS A 163 -15.49 -13.65 -4.96
C HIS A 163 -14.41 -14.10 -3.96
N GLN A 164 -13.72 -15.21 -4.22
CA GLN A 164 -12.60 -15.64 -3.38
C GLN A 164 -11.42 -14.66 -3.42
N LEU A 165 -11.13 -14.09 -4.59
CA LEU A 165 -10.10 -13.04 -4.72
C LEU A 165 -10.51 -11.77 -4.00
N ASP A 166 -11.75 -11.33 -4.16
CA ASP A 166 -12.36 -10.18 -3.51
C ASP A 166 -12.28 -10.33 -1.99
N ASP A 167 -12.80 -11.40 -1.44
CA ASP A 167 -12.73 -11.77 -0.03
C ASP A 167 -11.30 -11.81 0.51
N PHE A 168 -10.36 -12.36 -0.27
CA PHE A 168 -8.97 -12.43 0.13
C PHE A 168 -8.33 -11.04 0.24
N LEU A 169 -8.56 -10.18 -0.73
CA LEU A 169 -8.05 -8.81 -0.75
C LEU A 169 -8.67 -7.98 0.38
N ASP A 170 -9.99 -8.14 0.62
CA ASP A 170 -10.68 -7.42 1.70
C ASP A 170 -10.18 -7.84 3.09
N LYS A 171 -10.06 -9.15 3.37
CA LYS A 171 -9.50 -9.67 4.63
C LYS A 171 -8.08 -9.19 4.91
N ASN A 172 -7.29 -8.97 3.87
CA ASN A 172 -5.94 -8.43 3.98
C ASN A 172 -5.89 -6.90 3.89
N ARG A 173 -7.06 -6.23 3.83
CA ARG A 173 -7.19 -4.77 3.75
C ARG A 173 -6.45 -4.15 2.57
N ILE A 174 -6.34 -4.88 1.47
CA ILE A 174 -5.78 -4.37 0.23
C ILE A 174 -6.87 -3.58 -0.50
N PRO A 175 -6.67 -2.30 -0.83
CA PRO A 175 -7.62 -1.53 -1.62
C PRO A 175 -7.80 -2.16 -2.99
N HIS A 176 -9.04 -2.52 -3.32
CA HIS A 176 -9.37 -3.17 -4.57
C HIS A 176 -10.85 -2.90 -4.92
N ARG A 177 -11.21 -3.23 -6.14
CA ARG A 177 -12.59 -3.26 -6.63
C ARG A 177 -12.89 -4.55 -7.35
N LEU A 178 -14.02 -5.14 -7.05
CA LEU A 178 -14.62 -6.17 -7.88
C LEU A 178 -15.38 -5.47 -9.02
N VAL A 179 -15.00 -5.77 -10.25
CA VAL A 179 -15.65 -5.27 -11.48
C VAL A 179 -16.33 -6.44 -12.16
N GLU A 180 -17.64 -6.38 -12.25
CA GLU A 180 -18.42 -7.40 -12.96
C GLU A 180 -18.17 -7.27 -14.47
N VAL A 181 -17.81 -8.36 -15.13
CA VAL A 181 -17.56 -8.38 -16.58
C VAL A 181 -18.79 -7.96 -17.40
N GLU A 182 -19.98 -8.17 -16.85
CA GLU A 182 -21.26 -7.81 -17.44
C GLU A 182 -21.58 -6.31 -17.36
N SER A 183 -20.86 -5.55 -16.51
CA SER A 183 -21.00 -4.10 -16.40
C SER A 183 -20.38 -3.38 -17.59
N GLU A 184 -20.79 -2.13 -17.84
CA GLU A 184 -20.17 -1.28 -18.86
C GLU A 184 -18.66 -1.15 -18.68
N GLN A 185 -18.19 -0.93 -17.45
CA GLN A 185 -16.77 -0.85 -17.10
C GLN A 185 -16.08 -2.20 -17.34
N GLY A 186 -16.72 -3.32 -17.01
CA GLY A 186 -16.18 -4.65 -17.21
C GLY A 186 -16.03 -4.99 -18.70
N GLN A 187 -17.02 -4.64 -19.51
CA GLN A 187 -16.97 -4.79 -20.96
C GLN A 187 -15.83 -3.97 -21.58
N ALA A 188 -15.70 -2.70 -21.18
CA ALA A 188 -14.63 -1.84 -21.67
C ALA A 188 -13.23 -2.40 -21.33
N LEU A 189 -13.05 -2.95 -20.12
CA LEU A 189 -11.80 -3.62 -19.72
C LEU A 189 -11.56 -4.91 -20.52
N THR A 190 -12.62 -5.69 -20.76
CA THR A 190 -12.55 -6.94 -21.53
C THR A 190 -12.11 -6.67 -22.97
N ASP A 191 -12.72 -5.69 -23.62
CA ASP A 191 -12.41 -5.31 -25.01
C ASP A 191 -11.00 -4.73 -25.10
N ARG A 192 -10.64 -3.83 -24.23
CA ARG A 192 -9.32 -3.19 -24.19
C ARG A 192 -8.19 -4.18 -24.03
N PHE A 193 -8.35 -5.16 -23.15
CA PHE A 193 -7.31 -6.14 -22.85
C PHE A 193 -7.46 -7.44 -23.62
N HIS A 194 -8.41 -7.50 -24.57
CA HIS A 194 -8.70 -8.68 -25.39
C HIS A 194 -8.89 -9.94 -24.54
N LEU A 195 -9.68 -9.79 -23.46
CA LEU A 195 -9.95 -10.89 -22.53
C LEU A 195 -11.14 -11.72 -23.03
N THR A 196 -11.09 -13.00 -22.70
CA THR A 196 -12.18 -13.95 -22.94
C THR A 196 -12.72 -14.51 -21.63
N SER A 197 -13.84 -15.17 -21.64
CA SER A 197 -14.40 -15.85 -20.47
C SER A 197 -13.44 -16.89 -19.87
N ARG A 198 -12.51 -17.42 -20.67
CA ARG A 198 -11.50 -18.38 -20.21
C ARG A 198 -10.35 -17.72 -19.43
N ASP A 199 -10.20 -16.41 -19.50
CA ASP A 199 -9.17 -15.68 -18.82
C ASP A 199 -9.60 -15.28 -17.38
N LEU A 200 -10.91 -15.31 -17.11
CA LEU A 200 -11.49 -14.87 -15.85
C LEU A 200 -11.26 -15.87 -14.70
N PRO A 201 -11.15 -15.39 -13.44
CA PRO A 201 -11.04 -14.00 -13.06
C PRO A 201 -9.69 -13.38 -13.43
N VAL A 202 -9.65 -12.06 -13.67
CA VAL A 202 -8.41 -11.33 -13.95
C VAL A 202 -8.14 -10.34 -12.83
N LEU A 203 -6.93 -10.38 -12.26
CA LEU A 203 -6.46 -9.34 -11.36
C LEU A 203 -5.65 -8.32 -12.16
N ILE A 204 -6.04 -7.05 -12.09
CA ILE A 204 -5.31 -5.92 -12.66
C ILE A 204 -4.67 -5.15 -11.50
N THR A 205 -3.36 -5.03 -11.51
CA THR A 205 -2.62 -4.30 -10.46
C THR A 205 -2.58 -2.81 -10.73
N PRO A 206 -2.29 -1.94 -9.73
CA PRO A 206 -2.12 -0.50 -9.93
C PRO A 206 -1.04 -0.16 -10.97
N GLY A 207 -0.01 -1.00 -11.12
CA GLY A 207 1.03 -0.87 -12.15
C GLY A 207 0.61 -1.37 -13.53
N GLY A 208 -0.65 -1.74 -13.75
CA GLY A 208 -1.18 -2.19 -15.04
C GLY A 208 -0.86 -3.65 -15.40
N ARG A 209 -0.21 -4.40 -14.51
CA ARG A 209 0.03 -5.83 -14.70
C ARG A 209 -1.28 -6.62 -14.59
N ARG A 210 -1.45 -7.61 -15.43
CA ARG A 210 -2.65 -8.45 -15.52
C ARG A 210 -2.30 -9.90 -15.22
N LEU A 211 -2.97 -10.47 -14.23
CA LEU A 211 -2.86 -11.89 -13.90
C LEU A 211 -4.18 -12.56 -14.24
N ARG A 212 -4.14 -13.52 -15.15
CA ARG A 212 -5.29 -14.32 -15.57
C ARG A 212 -5.41 -15.53 -14.66
N GLN A 213 -6.61 -15.79 -14.15
CA GLN A 213 -6.90 -16.89 -13.22
C GLN A 213 -5.87 -17.02 -12.08
N PRO A 214 -5.52 -15.90 -11.38
CA PRO A 214 -4.46 -15.96 -10.41
C PRO A 214 -4.84 -16.81 -9.21
N SER A 215 -3.90 -17.61 -8.75
CA SER A 215 -3.99 -18.24 -7.44
C SER A 215 -3.91 -17.19 -6.33
N LEU A 216 -4.47 -17.46 -5.16
CA LEU A 216 -4.34 -16.57 -3.98
C LEU A 216 -2.88 -16.29 -3.61
N ARG A 217 -1.97 -17.23 -3.91
CA ARG A 217 -0.53 -17.05 -3.68
C ARG A 217 0.06 -15.99 -4.62
N GLU A 218 -0.34 -15.98 -5.89
CA GLU A 218 0.09 -14.97 -6.86
C GLU A 218 -0.48 -13.60 -6.48
N VAL A 219 -1.76 -13.54 -6.11
CA VAL A 219 -2.39 -12.32 -5.58
C VAL A 219 -1.65 -11.81 -4.35
N ALA A 220 -1.33 -12.69 -3.38
CA ALA A 220 -0.57 -12.32 -2.20
C ALA A 220 0.82 -11.77 -2.53
N ARG A 221 1.47 -12.34 -3.56
CA ARG A 221 2.77 -11.84 -4.03
C ARG A 221 2.65 -10.45 -4.66
N GLU A 222 1.67 -10.24 -5.53
CA GLU A 222 1.44 -8.93 -6.16
C GLU A 222 1.04 -7.86 -5.15
N ALA A 223 0.23 -8.22 -4.16
CA ALA A 223 -0.14 -7.33 -3.07
C ALA A 223 0.99 -7.06 -2.06
N GLY A 224 2.16 -7.71 -2.23
CA GLY A 224 3.28 -7.57 -1.30
C GLY A 224 3.09 -8.24 0.05
N LEU A 225 2.11 -9.16 0.17
CA LEU A 225 1.85 -9.91 1.40
C LEU A 225 2.82 -11.08 1.59
N LEU A 226 3.45 -11.55 0.51
CA LEU A 226 4.47 -12.58 0.55
C LEU A 226 5.85 -11.93 0.40
N ARG A 227 6.67 -12.10 1.41
CA ARG A 227 8.12 -11.86 1.30
C ARG A 227 8.77 -13.18 0.89
N SER A 228 9.59 -13.13 -0.14
CA SER A 228 10.49 -14.24 -0.45
C SER A 228 11.76 -14.06 0.38
N LEU A 229 12.07 -15.03 1.21
CA LEU A 229 13.33 -15.06 1.96
C LEU A 229 14.56 -15.11 1.05
N ALA A 230 14.35 -15.52 -0.22
CA ALA A 230 15.41 -15.58 -1.22
C ALA A 230 15.73 -14.22 -1.89
N GLU A 231 14.90 -13.20 -1.69
CA GLU A 231 15.12 -11.85 -2.24
C GLU A 231 15.94 -10.96 -1.27
N GLU A 232 15.98 -11.29 0.00
CA GLU A 232 16.98 -10.76 0.93
C GLU A 232 18.21 -11.67 0.79
N ASN A 233 19.35 -11.13 0.40
CA ASN A 233 20.64 -11.84 0.19
C ASN A 233 21.19 -12.59 1.43
N GLU A 234 20.34 -12.93 2.37
CA GLU A 234 20.63 -13.71 3.55
C GLU A 234 20.06 -15.11 3.36
N SER A 235 20.95 -16.03 3.04
CA SER A 235 20.64 -17.47 2.90
C SER A 235 20.13 -18.12 4.20
N GLU A 236 20.28 -17.44 5.35
CA GLU A 236 19.86 -17.93 6.67
C GLU A 236 19.38 -16.77 7.55
N ILE A 237 18.22 -16.93 8.19
CA ILE A 237 17.73 -16.02 9.23
C ILE A 237 18.02 -16.68 10.58
N PHE A 238 18.94 -16.13 11.31
CA PHE A 238 19.20 -16.55 12.69
C PHE A 238 18.23 -15.83 13.63
N SER A 239 17.51 -16.59 14.43
CA SER A 239 16.63 -16.07 15.48
C SER A 239 16.75 -16.93 16.74
N ASP A 240 16.65 -16.28 17.91
CA ASP A 240 16.61 -17.00 19.19
C ASP A 240 15.27 -17.73 19.36
N LEU A 241 14.20 -17.19 18.78
CA LEU A 241 12.87 -17.76 18.83
C LEU A 241 12.13 -17.58 17.49
N THR A 242 11.58 -18.68 16.98
CA THR A 242 10.69 -18.66 15.82
C THR A 242 9.28 -19.05 16.23
N ILE A 243 8.31 -18.18 15.97
CA ILE A 243 6.90 -18.38 16.29
C ILE A 243 6.13 -18.64 14.98
N VAL A 244 5.42 -19.76 14.91
CA VAL A 244 4.58 -20.11 13.76
C VAL A 244 3.12 -19.77 14.07
N GLY A 245 2.61 -18.75 13.39
CA GLY A 245 1.26 -18.23 13.56
C GLY A 245 1.24 -16.82 14.18
N ALA A 246 0.64 -15.86 13.47
CA ALA A 246 0.47 -14.49 13.92
C ALA A 246 -0.96 -14.21 14.43
N GLY A 247 -1.57 -15.19 15.09
CA GLY A 247 -2.81 -15.03 15.85
C GLY A 247 -2.55 -14.37 17.21
N PRO A 248 -3.59 -14.10 18.03
CA PRO A 248 -3.45 -13.42 19.31
C PRO A 248 -2.39 -14.05 20.22
N ALA A 249 -2.34 -15.38 20.30
CA ALA A 249 -1.36 -16.11 21.11
C ALA A 249 0.07 -15.95 20.58
N GLY A 250 0.26 -16.08 19.24
CA GLY A 250 1.56 -15.90 18.61
C GLY A 250 2.09 -14.47 18.75
N LEU A 251 1.22 -13.47 18.60
CA LEU A 251 1.59 -12.07 18.80
C LEU A 251 1.93 -11.77 20.27
N ALA A 252 1.17 -12.33 21.23
CA ALA A 252 1.50 -12.20 22.65
C ALA A 252 2.87 -12.82 22.95
N ALA A 253 3.13 -14.03 22.46
CA ALA A 253 4.42 -14.69 22.63
C ALA A 253 5.57 -13.87 22.01
N ALA A 254 5.35 -13.25 20.84
CA ALA A 254 6.35 -12.41 20.20
C ALA A 254 6.67 -11.15 21.03
N VAL A 255 5.66 -10.50 21.60
CA VAL A 255 5.84 -9.34 22.47
C VAL A 255 6.63 -9.73 23.72
N TYR A 256 6.29 -10.83 24.35
CA TYR A 256 7.05 -11.31 25.52
C TYR A 256 8.49 -11.63 25.18
N ALA A 257 8.74 -12.38 24.11
CA ALA A 257 10.08 -12.74 23.69
C ALA A 257 10.94 -11.51 23.35
N ALA A 258 10.36 -10.53 22.62
CA ALA A 258 11.03 -9.29 22.30
C ALA A 258 11.31 -8.44 23.55
N SER A 259 10.41 -8.44 24.55
CA SER A 259 10.60 -7.72 25.81
C SER A 259 11.73 -8.33 26.66
N GLU A 260 12.03 -9.61 26.50
CA GLU A 260 13.18 -10.30 27.10
C GLU A 260 14.47 -10.16 26.28
N GLY A 261 14.42 -9.38 25.19
CA GLY A 261 15.59 -9.12 24.34
C GLY A 261 15.92 -10.21 23.33
N LEU A 262 15.02 -11.19 23.13
CA LEU A 262 15.23 -12.28 22.16
C LEU A 262 14.99 -11.77 20.74
N ASN A 263 15.91 -12.10 19.83
CA ASN A 263 15.70 -11.92 18.40
C ASN A 263 14.61 -12.88 17.92
N THR A 264 13.40 -12.36 17.70
CA THR A 264 12.21 -13.16 17.49
C THR A 264 11.67 -13.00 16.08
N VAL A 265 11.45 -14.12 15.39
CA VAL A 265 10.81 -14.17 14.07
C VAL A 265 9.40 -14.77 14.20
N VAL A 266 8.42 -14.08 13.62
CA VAL A 266 7.02 -14.57 13.58
C VAL A 266 6.65 -14.93 12.14
N TRP A 267 6.33 -16.20 11.92
CA TRP A 267 5.83 -16.69 10.64
C TRP A 267 4.30 -16.61 10.62
N LYS A 268 3.75 -15.80 9.75
CA LYS A 268 2.30 -15.82 9.48
C LYS A 268 2.01 -16.87 8.42
N VAL A 269 1.39 -17.97 8.83
CA VAL A 269 0.82 -18.93 7.88
C VAL A 269 -0.48 -18.36 7.35
N THR A 270 -0.49 -17.96 6.09
CA THR A 270 -1.75 -17.63 5.40
C THR A 270 -2.49 -18.96 5.17
N PRO A 271 -3.75 -19.11 5.60
CA PRO A 271 -4.51 -20.34 5.36
C PRO A 271 -4.48 -20.68 3.87
N ARG A 272 -4.05 -21.88 3.54
CA ARG A 272 -4.21 -22.39 2.17
C ARG A 272 -5.70 -22.51 1.89
N ALA A 273 -6.15 -21.88 0.82
CA ALA A 273 -7.55 -21.94 0.36
C ALA A 273 -8.00 -23.37 -0.01
N ASP A 274 -7.07 -24.28 -0.19
CA ASP A 274 -7.28 -25.67 -0.55
C ASP A 274 -7.73 -26.59 0.61
N LYS A 275 -7.86 -26.06 1.83
CA LYS A 275 -8.33 -26.82 3.01
C LYS A 275 -9.69 -26.41 3.58
N LEU A 276 -10.47 -25.61 2.86
CA LEU A 276 -11.88 -25.45 3.18
C LEU A 276 -12.69 -26.61 2.58
N VAL A 277 -12.54 -27.80 3.18
CA VAL A 277 -13.52 -28.88 3.00
C VAL A 277 -14.79 -28.43 3.69
N PRO A 278 -15.94 -28.36 3.00
CA PRO A 278 -17.20 -28.04 3.65
C PRO A 278 -17.54 -29.13 4.67
N PRO A 279 -18.16 -28.79 5.79
CA PRO A 279 -18.67 -29.81 6.71
C PRO A 279 -19.70 -30.67 6.00
N ARG A 280 -19.61 -31.96 6.19
CA ARG A 280 -20.60 -32.96 5.72
C ARG A 280 -21.93 -32.76 6.43
#